data_62a4acfb3ca700df7f47d17ac3ba9c96
#
_entry.id   62a4acfb3ca700df7f47d17ac3ba9c96
#
_cell.length_a   1.000
_cell.length_b   1.000
_cell.length_c   1.000
_cell.angle_alpha   90.00
_cell.angle_beta   90.00
_cell.angle_gamma   90.00
#
_symmetry.space_group_name_H-M   'P 1'
#
loop_
_entity.id
_entity.type
_entity.pdbx_description
1 polymer ?
#
loop_
_entity_poly.entity_id
_entity_poly.type
_entity_poly.pdbx_seq_one_letter_code
_entity_poly.pdbx_strand_id
1 'polypeptide(L)'
;MKIFIASFNRASDGAISKLKEKLDTTENYEEADYILACGDRKETFDFVLERFRENRKIVHLWAGEISQGTHDEVYRHAMTIMSMMQLCTNDKAKDRVERICAAIDKTPNCVVVGNIMLDNLETDESAVPGEDYDLILYNPPTNLSPSGIQAELDQILAMATGNFIWVAPNGDSGSDLVDQYTTIKNLPRPIFLGLLKRCKRFISNSSCVFYEAPFLLEPEQIVQIGERNESRESGDADMEIENASENVKQALDKLAETKD
;
A
#
# COMPACT_ATOMS: atom_id res chain seq x y z
N MET A 1 -19.44 -6.35 -16.15
CA MET A 1 -18.17 -5.65 -16.40
C MET A 1 -17.07 -6.45 -15.72
N LYS A 2 -16.16 -7.02 -16.52
CA LYS A 2 -15.04 -7.83 -16.00
C LYS A 2 -13.82 -6.95 -15.69
N ILE A 3 -13.18 -7.18 -14.55
CA ILE A 3 -12.01 -6.43 -14.07
C ILE A 3 -10.82 -7.37 -13.93
N PHE A 4 -9.70 -7.03 -14.56
CA PHE A 4 -8.41 -7.63 -14.21
C PHE A 4 -7.73 -6.77 -13.14
N ILE A 5 -7.32 -7.39 -12.03
CA ILE A 5 -6.63 -6.67 -10.95
C ILE A 5 -5.13 -6.90 -11.08
N ALA A 6 -4.41 -5.85 -11.45
CA ALA A 6 -2.96 -5.83 -11.52
C ALA A 6 -2.38 -5.49 -10.12
N SER A 7 -2.16 -6.54 -9.32
CA SER A 7 -1.53 -6.49 -8.00
C SER A 7 -0.48 -7.60 -7.94
N PHE A 8 0.78 -7.26 -7.75
CA PHE A 8 1.89 -8.21 -7.87
C PHE A 8 2.69 -8.33 -6.57
N ASN A 9 2.09 -7.99 -5.42
CA ASN A 9 2.71 -8.22 -4.13
C ASN A 9 1.68 -8.65 -3.07
N ARG A 10 2.13 -9.45 -2.09
CA ARG A 10 1.27 -10.03 -1.05
C ARG A 10 0.59 -9.01 -0.15
N ALA A 11 1.25 -7.89 0.15
CA ALA A 11 0.68 -6.86 1.00
C ALA A 11 -0.55 -6.22 0.34
N SER A 12 -0.42 -5.86 -0.95
CA SER A 12 -1.55 -5.37 -1.74
C SER A 12 -2.64 -6.43 -1.89
N ASP A 13 -2.29 -7.71 -2.17
CA ASP A 13 -3.26 -8.78 -2.32
C ASP A 13 -4.11 -8.99 -1.07
N GLY A 14 -3.50 -8.96 0.11
CA GLY A 14 -4.24 -9.03 1.36
C GLY A 14 -5.15 -7.83 1.59
N ALA A 15 -4.69 -6.62 1.22
CA ALA A 15 -5.46 -5.39 1.35
C ALA A 15 -6.70 -5.36 0.45
N ILE A 16 -6.57 -5.86 -0.79
CA ILE A 16 -7.66 -5.84 -1.78
C ILE A 16 -8.59 -7.07 -1.73
N SER A 17 -8.43 -7.97 -0.75
CA SER A 17 -9.23 -9.21 -0.68
C SER A 17 -10.73 -8.93 -0.64
N LYS A 18 -11.20 -7.99 0.18
CA LYS A 18 -12.61 -7.58 0.24
C LYS A 18 -13.08 -6.90 -1.04
N LEU A 19 -12.21 -6.19 -1.74
CA LEU A 19 -12.52 -5.62 -3.04
C LEU A 19 -12.71 -6.72 -4.11
N LYS A 20 -11.85 -7.74 -4.11
CA LYS A 20 -12.01 -8.89 -5.02
C LYS A 20 -13.35 -9.61 -4.86
N GLU A 21 -13.87 -9.71 -3.64
CA GLU A 21 -15.19 -10.29 -3.36
C GLU A 21 -16.37 -9.49 -3.97
N LYS A 22 -16.18 -8.19 -4.19
CA LYS A 22 -17.23 -7.28 -4.69
C LYS A 22 -17.22 -7.07 -6.21
N LEU A 23 -16.12 -7.41 -6.86
CA LEU A 23 -15.92 -7.20 -8.30
C LEU A 23 -16.06 -8.52 -9.08
N ASP A 24 -16.58 -8.44 -10.29
CA ASP A 24 -16.52 -9.53 -11.27
C ASP A 24 -15.11 -9.57 -11.88
N THR A 25 -14.21 -10.35 -11.27
CA THR A 25 -12.80 -10.41 -11.63
C THR A 25 -12.48 -11.51 -12.64
N THR A 26 -11.44 -11.31 -13.44
CA THR A 26 -10.85 -12.30 -14.35
C THR A 26 -9.35 -12.40 -14.16
N GLU A 27 -8.80 -13.60 -14.32
CA GLU A 27 -7.36 -13.86 -14.31
C GLU A 27 -6.70 -13.57 -15.68
N ASN A 28 -7.51 -13.39 -16.74
CA ASN A 28 -7.02 -13.04 -18.07
C ASN A 28 -7.34 -11.59 -18.39
N TYR A 29 -6.29 -10.74 -18.44
CA TYR A 29 -6.45 -9.32 -18.77
C TYR A 29 -7.02 -9.06 -20.17
N GLU A 30 -6.86 -10.00 -21.10
CA GLU A 30 -7.42 -9.86 -22.46
C GLU A 30 -8.95 -9.86 -22.46
N GLU A 31 -9.57 -10.58 -21.50
CA GLU A 31 -11.02 -10.67 -21.33
C GLU A 31 -11.58 -9.53 -20.47
N ALA A 32 -10.73 -8.72 -19.85
CA ALA A 32 -11.16 -7.66 -18.98
C ALA A 32 -11.65 -6.42 -19.75
N ASP A 33 -12.72 -5.83 -19.27
CA ASP A 33 -13.19 -4.52 -19.72
C ASP A 33 -12.25 -3.41 -19.24
N TYR A 34 -11.74 -3.56 -18.01
CA TYR A 34 -10.81 -2.63 -17.35
C TYR A 34 -9.70 -3.38 -16.60
N ILE A 35 -8.56 -2.73 -16.53
CA ILE A 35 -7.44 -3.12 -15.68
C ILE A 35 -7.40 -2.19 -14.47
N LEU A 36 -7.57 -2.74 -13.29
CA LEU A 36 -7.40 -2.03 -12.03
C LEU A 36 -5.95 -2.20 -11.56
N ALA A 37 -5.13 -1.18 -11.77
CA ALA A 37 -3.74 -1.14 -11.31
C ALA A 37 -3.70 -0.76 -9.83
N CYS A 38 -3.07 -1.59 -9.00
CA CYS A 38 -3.03 -1.41 -7.55
C CYS A 38 -1.63 -0.99 -7.09
N GLY A 39 -1.53 0.18 -6.48
CA GLY A 39 -0.31 0.65 -5.83
C GLY A 39 0.71 1.29 -6.78
N ASP A 40 1.99 1.03 -6.50
CA ASP A 40 3.11 1.80 -7.02
C ASP A 40 4.33 0.94 -7.39
N ARG A 41 4.22 -0.37 -7.29
CA ARG A 41 5.34 -1.28 -7.50
C ARG A 41 5.81 -1.30 -8.95
N LYS A 42 7.12 -1.52 -9.11
CA LYS A 42 7.75 -1.65 -10.44
C LYS A 42 7.04 -2.68 -11.32
N GLU A 43 6.68 -3.84 -10.76
CA GLU A 43 6.04 -4.93 -11.49
C GLU A 43 4.66 -4.51 -12.00
N THR A 44 3.91 -3.74 -11.19
CA THR A 44 2.62 -3.16 -11.59
C THR A 44 2.83 -2.12 -12.69
N PHE A 45 3.84 -1.27 -12.53
CA PHE A 45 4.16 -0.26 -13.53
C PHE A 45 4.55 -0.87 -14.87
N ASP A 46 5.45 -1.86 -14.88
CA ASP A 46 5.89 -2.54 -16.11
C ASP A 46 4.70 -3.16 -16.84
N PHE A 47 3.82 -3.84 -16.12
CA PHE A 47 2.59 -4.41 -16.68
C PHE A 47 1.67 -3.31 -17.25
N VAL A 48 1.42 -2.25 -16.50
CA VAL A 48 0.55 -1.13 -16.91
C VAL A 48 1.10 -0.42 -18.14
N LEU A 49 2.42 -0.19 -18.22
CA LEU A 49 3.06 0.46 -19.35
C LEU A 49 2.82 -0.32 -20.66
N GLU A 50 2.95 -1.65 -20.61
CA GLU A 50 2.68 -2.49 -21.79
C GLU A 50 1.20 -2.43 -22.18
N ARG A 51 0.29 -2.55 -21.21
CA ARG A 51 -1.17 -2.50 -21.46
C ARG A 51 -1.63 -1.12 -21.94
N PHE A 52 -1.00 -0.05 -21.45
CA PHE A 52 -1.24 1.30 -21.96
C PHE A 52 -0.87 1.43 -23.46
N ARG A 53 0.25 0.84 -23.89
CA ARG A 53 0.66 0.81 -25.30
C ARG A 53 -0.31 -0.01 -26.18
N GLU A 54 -1.02 -0.96 -25.62
CA GLU A 54 -2.08 -1.74 -26.27
C GLU A 54 -3.45 -1.01 -26.24
N ASN A 55 -3.50 0.24 -25.78
CA ASN A 55 -4.73 1.02 -25.59
C ASN A 55 -5.75 0.35 -24.64
N ARG A 56 -5.29 -0.43 -23.65
CA ARG A 56 -6.16 -1.00 -22.64
C ARG A 56 -6.66 0.10 -21.68
N LYS A 57 -7.85 -0.10 -21.13
CA LYS A 57 -8.49 0.83 -20.20
C LYS A 57 -7.99 0.58 -18.79
N ILE A 58 -7.23 1.55 -18.26
CA ILE A 58 -6.56 1.44 -16.98
C ILE A 58 -7.26 2.35 -15.97
N VAL A 59 -7.55 1.83 -14.79
CA VAL A 59 -7.97 2.54 -13.58
C VAL A 59 -6.89 2.38 -12.54
N HIS A 60 -6.47 3.44 -11.87
CA HIS A 60 -5.40 3.40 -10.89
C HIS A 60 -5.94 3.57 -9.46
N LEU A 61 -5.79 2.53 -8.64
CA LEU A 61 -6.12 2.52 -7.22
C LEU A 61 -4.91 2.99 -6.40
N TRP A 62 -5.15 3.78 -5.35
CA TRP A 62 -4.14 4.51 -4.56
C TRP A 62 -3.39 5.57 -5.38
N ALA A 63 -4.09 6.15 -6.35
CA ALA A 63 -3.56 7.28 -7.10
C ALA A 63 -3.36 8.49 -6.20
N GLY A 64 -2.26 9.21 -6.42
CA GLY A 64 -1.96 10.43 -5.67
C GLY A 64 -1.39 10.24 -4.27
N GLU A 65 -1.21 9.01 -3.79
CA GLU A 65 -0.46 8.74 -2.57
C GLU A 65 1.01 9.14 -2.70
N ILE A 66 1.72 9.23 -1.56
CA ILE A 66 3.16 9.57 -1.51
C ILE A 66 3.95 8.41 -0.90
N SER A 67 5.13 8.14 -1.45
CA SER A 67 6.13 7.20 -0.92
C SER A 67 7.52 7.78 -1.12
N GLN A 68 7.81 8.91 -0.47
CA GLN A 68 9.12 9.54 -0.53
C GLN A 68 10.22 8.52 -0.13
N GLY A 69 11.40 8.65 -0.72
CA GLY A 69 12.50 7.74 -0.42
C GLY A 69 12.49 6.43 -1.21
N THR A 70 11.58 6.26 -2.18
CA THR A 70 11.57 5.11 -3.09
C THR A 70 11.38 5.53 -4.54
N HIS A 71 11.86 4.70 -5.49
CA HIS A 71 11.57 4.89 -6.91
C HIS A 71 10.08 4.68 -7.24
N ASP A 72 9.34 4.00 -6.35
CA ASP A 72 7.93 3.68 -6.49
C ASP A 72 7.07 4.94 -6.64
N GLU A 73 7.50 6.07 -6.07
CA GLU A 73 6.85 7.37 -6.25
C GLU A 73 6.71 7.76 -7.72
N VAL A 74 7.77 7.59 -8.50
CA VAL A 74 7.77 7.89 -9.94
C VAL A 74 6.84 6.95 -10.70
N TYR A 75 6.88 5.66 -10.37
CA TYR A 75 6.00 4.65 -10.97
C TYR A 75 4.53 4.95 -10.70
N ARG A 76 4.19 5.32 -9.47
CA ARG A 76 2.83 5.71 -9.09
C ARG A 76 2.32 6.86 -9.94
N HIS A 77 3.06 7.95 -10.01
CA HIS A 77 2.60 9.14 -10.74
C HIS A 77 2.56 8.89 -12.25
N ALA A 78 3.46 8.10 -12.80
CA ALA A 78 3.40 7.67 -14.19
C ALA A 78 2.13 6.85 -14.47
N MET A 79 1.78 5.88 -13.62
CA MET A 79 0.54 5.11 -13.76
C MET A 79 -0.70 6.00 -13.60
N THR A 80 -0.68 6.98 -12.69
CA THR A 80 -1.73 7.98 -12.54
C THR A 80 -2.00 8.72 -13.85
N ILE A 81 -0.94 9.14 -14.55
CA ILE A 81 -1.05 9.84 -15.84
C ILE A 81 -1.57 8.91 -16.93
N MET A 82 -1.16 7.66 -16.97
CA MET A 82 -1.59 6.67 -17.96
C MET A 82 -3.04 6.20 -17.75
N SER A 83 -3.60 6.38 -16.57
CA SER A 83 -4.93 5.89 -16.25
C SER A 83 -6.05 6.83 -16.70
N MET A 84 -7.20 6.25 -17.08
CA MET A 84 -8.39 6.99 -17.47
C MET A 84 -9.25 7.42 -16.27
N MET A 85 -9.08 6.75 -15.12
CA MET A 85 -9.70 7.09 -13.84
C MET A 85 -8.71 6.87 -12.72
N GLN A 86 -8.75 7.75 -11.71
CA GLN A 86 -7.90 7.75 -10.55
C GLN A 86 -8.75 7.58 -9.29
N LEU A 87 -8.53 6.50 -8.55
CA LEU A 87 -9.19 6.19 -7.29
C LEU A 87 -8.27 6.58 -6.14
N CYS A 88 -8.63 7.65 -5.45
CA CYS A 88 -7.82 8.28 -4.40
C CYS A 88 -8.34 7.87 -3.02
N THR A 89 -7.45 7.76 -2.04
CA THR A 89 -7.83 7.44 -0.65
C THR A 89 -8.51 8.61 0.06
N ASN A 90 -8.10 9.84 -0.25
CA ASN A 90 -8.59 11.05 0.40
C ASN A 90 -8.49 12.26 -0.53
N ASP A 91 -8.95 13.42 -0.06
CA ASP A 91 -8.94 14.66 -0.83
C ASP A 91 -7.52 15.17 -1.11
N LYS A 92 -6.55 14.98 -0.20
CA LYS A 92 -5.16 15.39 -0.44
C LYS A 92 -4.52 14.60 -1.61
N ALA A 93 -4.80 13.31 -1.69
CA ALA A 93 -4.36 12.47 -2.81
C ALA A 93 -5.02 12.91 -4.12
N LYS A 94 -6.32 13.22 -4.09
CA LYS A 94 -7.06 13.77 -5.22
C LYS A 94 -6.48 15.10 -5.69
N ASP A 95 -6.26 16.06 -4.79
CA ASP A 95 -5.67 17.36 -5.11
C ASP A 95 -4.28 17.21 -5.76
N ARG A 96 -3.51 16.22 -5.33
CA ARG A 96 -2.20 15.91 -5.93
C ARG A 96 -2.36 15.38 -7.35
N VAL A 97 -3.29 14.46 -7.58
CA VAL A 97 -3.59 13.96 -8.94
C VAL A 97 -4.03 15.10 -9.85
N GLU A 98 -4.90 15.99 -9.38
CA GLU A 98 -5.38 17.15 -10.14
C GLU A 98 -4.22 18.08 -10.54
N ARG A 99 -3.29 18.36 -9.63
CA ARG A 99 -2.08 19.17 -9.92
C ARG A 99 -1.16 18.49 -10.94
N ILE A 100 -0.92 17.17 -10.81
CA ILE A 100 -0.10 16.40 -11.75
C ILE A 100 -0.73 16.42 -13.14
N CYS A 101 -2.03 16.21 -13.25
CA CYS A 101 -2.75 16.23 -14.51
C CYS A 101 -2.77 17.64 -15.14
N ALA A 102 -2.97 18.67 -14.33
CA ALA A 102 -2.96 20.07 -14.80
C ALA A 102 -1.60 20.47 -15.40
N ALA A 103 -0.49 19.96 -14.85
CA ALA A 103 0.84 20.24 -15.37
C ALA A 103 1.10 19.73 -16.80
N ILE A 104 0.24 18.85 -17.32
CA ILE A 104 0.31 18.28 -18.67
C ILE A 104 -0.98 18.49 -19.46
N ASP A 105 -1.81 19.47 -19.06
CA ASP A 105 -3.08 19.79 -19.70
C ASP A 105 -4.05 18.60 -19.84
N LYS A 106 -3.96 17.61 -18.91
CA LYS A 106 -4.87 16.46 -18.86
C LYS A 106 -6.01 16.73 -17.88
N THR A 107 -7.23 16.49 -18.31
CA THR A 107 -8.39 16.51 -17.39
C THR A 107 -8.40 15.23 -16.54
N PRO A 108 -8.31 15.32 -15.21
CA PRO A 108 -8.37 14.15 -14.34
C PRO A 108 -9.80 13.62 -14.22
N ASN A 109 -9.93 12.32 -13.98
CA ASN A 109 -11.20 11.69 -13.57
C ASN A 109 -10.99 11.05 -12.20
N CYS A 110 -10.93 11.90 -11.16
CA CYS A 110 -10.59 11.51 -9.81
C CYS A 110 -11.84 11.23 -8.97
N VAL A 111 -11.83 10.11 -8.27
CA VAL A 111 -12.86 9.74 -7.29
C VAL A 111 -12.18 9.43 -5.96
N VAL A 112 -12.63 10.07 -4.88
CA VAL A 112 -12.21 9.71 -3.52
C VAL A 112 -13.05 8.52 -3.08
N VAL A 113 -12.38 7.39 -2.83
CA VAL A 113 -13.01 6.11 -2.49
C VAL A 113 -12.76 5.68 -1.04
N GLY A 114 -11.80 6.28 -0.36
CA GLY A 114 -11.35 5.86 0.96
C GLY A 114 -10.21 4.83 0.90
N ASN A 115 -9.79 4.35 2.08
CA ASN A 115 -8.71 3.38 2.18
C ASN A 115 -9.23 1.94 2.28
N ILE A 116 -9.13 1.19 1.21
CA ILE A 116 -9.58 -0.21 1.17
C ILE A 116 -8.82 -1.14 2.15
N MET A 117 -7.66 -0.72 2.66
CA MET A 117 -6.95 -1.49 3.69
C MET A 117 -7.76 -1.58 4.98
N LEU A 118 -8.61 -0.58 5.27
CA LEU A 118 -9.46 -0.54 6.47
C LEU A 118 -10.69 -1.46 6.36
N ASP A 119 -11.13 -1.79 5.16
CA ASP A 119 -12.25 -2.72 4.96
C ASP A 119 -11.91 -4.14 5.43
N ASN A 120 -10.63 -4.44 5.65
CA ASN A 120 -10.14 -5.75 6.07
C ASN A 120 -9.13 -5.64 7.22
N LEU A 121 -9.62 -5.23 8.40
CA LEU A 121 -8.87 -5.22 9.65
C LEU A 121 -9.13 -6.44 10.53
N GLU A 122 -9.55 -7.57 9.93
CA GLU A 122 -9.70 -8.83 10.66
C GLU A 122 -8.36 -9.25 11.27
N THR A 123 -8.37 -9.57 12.57
CA THR A 123 -7.18 -9.97 13.32
C THR A 123 -7.27 -11.44 13.73
N ASP A 124 -6.17 -12.18 13.54
CA ASP A 124 -5.98 -13.53 14.07
C ASP A 124 -4.84 -13.50 15.10
N GLU A 125 -5.18 -13.64 16.36
CA GLU A 125 -4.23 -13.59 17.49
C GLU A 125 -3.58 -14.96 17.78
N SER A 126 -3.76 -15.99 16.95
CA SER A 126 -3.24 -17.34 17.17
C SER A 126 -1.71 -17.43 17.25
N ALA A 127 -0.98 -16.49 16.65
CA ALA A 127 0.48 -16.42 16.69
C ALA A 127 1.02 -15.41 17.72
N VAL A 128 0.15 -14.77 18.50
CA VAL A 128 0.58 -13.81 19.53
C VAL A 128 1.26 -14.53 20.68
N PRO A 129 2.52 -14.19 21.04
CA PRO A 129 3.20 -14.80 22.18
C PRO A 129 2.52 -14.38 23.51
N GLY A 130 2.73 -15.20 24.55
CA GLY A 130 2.22 -14.90 25.89
C GLY A 130 2.98 -13.82 26.65
N GLU A 131 4.03 -13.26 26.06
CA GLU A 131 4.92 -12.25 26.65
C GLU A 131 4.89 -10.96 25.82
N ASP A 132 5.25 -9.82 26.43
CA ASP A 132 5.40 -8.54 25.74
C ASP A 132 6.51 -8.62 24.68
N TYR A 133 6.25 -8.03 23.50
CA TYR A 133 7.22 -7.98 22.41
C TYR A 133 7.11 -6.69 21.60
N ASP A 134 8.21 -6.32 20.96
CA ASP A 134 8.21 -5.32 19.89
C ASP A 134 7.93 -6.01 18.56
N LEU A 135 7.06 -5.45 17.73
CA LEU A 135 6.86 -5.89 16.35
C LEU A 135 7.68 -5.01 15.42
N ILE A 136 8.52 -5.62 14.59
CA ILE A 136 9.40 -4.91 13.67
C ILE A 136 9.03 -5.27 12.23
N LEU A 137 8.77 -4.26 11.41
CA LEU A 137 8.59 -4.39 9.95
C LEU A 137 9.40 -3.29 9.27
N TYR A 138 10.55 -3.65 8.74
CA TYR A 138 11.44 -2.73 8.05
C TYR A 138 11.61 -3.14 6.59
N ASN A 139 11.26 -2.25 5.67
CA ASN A 139 11.46 -2.40 4.24
C ASN A 139 12.60 -1.48 3.80
N PRO A 140 13.76 -2.01 3.38
CA PRO A 140 14.88 -1.20 2.95
C PRO A 140 14.47 -0.19 1.88
N PRO A 141 14.74 1.12 2.06
CA PRO A 141 14.48 2.11 1.02
C PRO A 141 15.38 1.87 -0.20
N THR A 142 14.77 1.81 -1.40
CA THR A 142 15.49 1.48 -2.64
C THR A 142 16.46 2.56 -3.11
N ASN A 143 16.37 3.75 -2.55
CA ASN A 143 17.26 4.90 -2.80
C ASN A 143 18.41 5.04 -1.78
N LEU A 144 18.44 4.22 -0.72
CA LEU A 144 19.55 4.20 0.23
C LEU A 144 20.69 3.30 -0.22
N SER A 145 21.92 3.71 0.13
CA SER A 145 23.09 2.84 0.00
C SER A 145 23.04 1.71 1.05
N PRO A 146 23.77 0.59 0.83
CA PRO A 146 23.86 -0.47 1.84
C PRO A 146 24.32 0.03 3.23
N SER A 147 25.20 1.03 3.29
CA SER A 147 25.63 1.64 4.56
C SER A 147 24.53 2.47 5.21
N GLY A 148 23.67 3.14 4.43
CA GLY A 148 22.50 3.85 4.93
C GLY A 148 21.47 2.89 5.51
N ILE A 149 21.18 1.78 4.81
CA ILE A 149 20.32 0.70 5.31
C ILE A 149 20.87 0.14 6.61
N GLN A 150 22.19 -0.14 6.69
CA GLN A 150 22.81 -0.66 7.91
C GLN A 150 22.66 0.31 9.08
N ALA A 151 22.80 1.62 8.86
CA ALA A 151 22.64 2.62 9.92
C ALA A 151 21.19 2.63 10.48
N GLU A 152 20.18 2.46 9.64
CA GLU A 152 18.77 2.32 10.09
C GLU A 152 18.56 0.99 10.85
N LEU A 153 19.17 -0.11 10.40
CA LEU A 153 19.12 -1.41 11.10
C LEU A 153 19.79 -1.31 12.49
N ASP A 154 20.93 -0.65 12.61
CA ASP A 154 21.62 -0.43 13.89
C ASP A 154 20.75 0.41 14.84
N GLN A 155 20.02 1.40 14.32
CA GLN A 155 19.08 2.20 15.08
C GLN A 155 17.92 1.33 15.61
N ILE A 156 17.34 0.47 14.77
CA ILE A 156 16.26 -0.45 15.16
C ILE A 156 16.75 -1.39 16.27
N LEU A 157 17.92 -2.00 16.09
CA LEU A 157 18.51 -2.93 17.07
C LEU A 157 18.81 -2.25 18.41
N ALA A 158 19.25 -1.00 18.40
CA ALA A 158 19.48 -0.22 19.62
C ALA A 158 18.17 0.09 20.38
N MET A 159 17.03 0.22 19.68
CA MET A 159 15.73 0.46 20.29
C MET A 159 15.02 -0.81 20.75
N ALA A 160 15.18 -1.92 20.01
CA ALA A 160 14.54 -3.21 20.30
C ALA A 160 15.20 -3.86 21.52
N THR A 161 14.71 -3.51 22.71
CA THR A 161 15.20 -4.06 23.98
C THR A 161 14.23 -5.10 24.51
N GLY A 162 14.65 -6.38 24.52
CA GLY A 162 13.82 -7.50 25.00
C GLY A 162 13.34 -8.41 23.88
N ASN A 163 12.15 -8.97 24.02
CA ASN A 163 11.58 -9.86 23.01
C ASN A 163 11.10 -9.04 21.81
N PHE A 164 11.38 -9.51 20.61
CA PHE A 164 10.87 -8.92 19.38
C PHE A 164 10.49 -9.99 18.35
N ILE A 165 9.54 -9.61 17.50
CA ILE A 165 9.16 -10.35 16.30
C ILE A 165 9.53 -9.48 15.10
N TRP A 166 10.43 -9.95 14.25
CA TRP A 166 10.83 -9.24 13.03
C TRP A 166 10.20 -9.91 11.82
N VAL A 167 9.25 -9.21 11.19
CA VAL A 167 8.57 -9.70 9.98
C VAL A 167 9.42 -9.42 8.75
N ALA A 168 9.54 -10.42 7.87
CA ALA A 168 10.29 -10.30 6.63
C ALA A 168 9.81 -9.12 5.77
N PRO A 169 10.73 -8.34 5.18
CA PRO A 169 10.40 -7.27 4.24
C PRO A 169 9.79 -7.80 2.94
N ASN A 170 9.37 -6.87 2.07
CA ASN A 170 8.77 -7.16 0.76
C ASN A 170 9.81 -7.58 -0.25
N GLY A 171 10.83 -8.21 -0.12
CA GLY A 171 11.77 -8.71 -1.13
C GLY A 171 12.37 -7.65 -2.08
N ASP A 172 12.37 -6.38 -1.67
CA ASP A 172 13.00 -5.28 -2.39
C ASP A 172 14.54 -5.37 -2.32
N SER A 173 15.21 -4.55 -3.13
CA SER A 173 16.67 -4.41 -3.08
C SER A 173 17.12 -4.08 -1.65
N GLY A 174 18.08 -4.81 -1.11
CA GLY A 174 18.58 -4.68 0.28
C GLY A 174 17.86 -5.57 1.29
N SER A 175 16.84 -6.35 0.89
CA SER A 175 16.14 -7.28 1.80
C SER A 175 17.07 -8.35 2.37
N ASP A 176 18.10 -8.72 1.66
CA ASP A 176 19.16 -9.64 2.11
C ASP A 176 19.88 -9.16 3.38
N LEU A 177 20.02 -7.84 3.56
CA LEU A 177 20.59 -7.26 4.78
C LEU A 177 19.67 -7.42 5.99
N VAL A 178 18.36 -7.53 5.78
CA VAL A 178 17.35 -7.70 6.83
C VAL A 178 17.11 -9.16 7.17
N ASP A 179 17.33 -10.06 6.22
CA ASP A 179 17.02 -11.50 6.35
C ASP A 179 17.64 -12.16 7.58
N GLN A 180 18.84 -11.71 7.99
CA GLN A 180 19.53 -12.24 9.18
C GLN A 180 18.79 -11.93 10.50
N TYR A 181 17.94 -10.90 10.54
CA TYR A 181 17.16 -10.50 11.71
C TYR A 181 15.72 -11.03 11.66
N THR A 182 15.28 -11.49 10.50
CA THR A 182 13.89 -11.90 10.28
C THR A 182 13.56 -13.15 11.10
N THR A 183 12.54 -13.05 11.97
CA THR A 183 12.04 -14.16 12.77
C THR A 183 10.86 -14.88 12.11
N ILE A 184 10.05 -14.15 11.33
CA ILE A 184 8.88 -14.72 10.64
C ILE A 184 8.86 -14.31 9.17
N LYS A 185 8.76 -15.34 8.29
CA LYS A 185 8.56 -15.16 6.84
C LYS A 185 7.13 -15.56 6.46
N ASN A 186 6.61 -14.93 5.42
CA ASN A 186 5.32 -15.31 4.80
C ASN A 186 4.10 -15.25 5.73
N LEU A 187 3.99 -14.19 6.51
CA LEU A 187 2.89 -14.02 7.47
C LEU A 187 1.57 -13.65 6.73
N PRO A 188 0.47 -14.40 6.94
CA PRO A 188 -0.86 -13.98 6.49
C PRO A 188 -1.29 -12.65 7.12
N ARG A 189 -2.01 -11.80 6.36
CA ARG A 189 -2.42 -10.49 6.83
C ARG A 189 -3.20 -10.50 8.16
N PRO A 190 -4.22 -11.38 8.39
CA PRO A 190 -4.93 -11.41 9.66
C PRO A 190 -4.01 -11.70 10.86
N ILE A 191 -3.02 -12.59 10.69
CA ILE A 191 -2.04 -12.91 11.74
C ILE A 191 -1.10 -11.70 11.96
N PHE A 192 -0.64 -11.03 10.90
CA PHE A 192 0.14 -9.80 11.04
C PHE A 192 -0.62 -8.73 11.82
N LEU A 193 -1.89 -8.51 11.49
CA LEU A 193 -2.75 -7.54 12.20
C LEU A 193 -3.00 -7.96 13.66
N GLY A 194 -3.11 -9.26 13.94
CA GLY A 194 -3.18 -9.80 15.30
C GLY A 194 -1.91 -9.49 16.12
N LEU A 195 -0.74 -9.74 15.53
CA LEU A 195 0.53 -9.37 16.14
C LEU A 195 0.67 -7.85 16.31
N LEU A 196 0.27 -7.06 15.31
CA LEU A 196 0.30 -5.60 15.38
C LEU A 196 -0.56 -5.08 16.53
N LYS A 197 -1.80 -5.54 16.64
CA LYS A 197 -2.75 -5.14 17.70
C LYS A 197 -2.26 -5.43 19.10
N ARG A 198 -1.42 -6.46 19.28
CA ARG A 198 -0.98 -6.95 20.59
C ARG A 198 0.46 -6.60 20.94
N CYS A 199 1.21 -6.00 20.04
CA CYS A 199 2.60 -5.64 20.33
C CYS A 199 2.69 -4.48 21.33
N LYS A 200 3.79 -4.45 22.09
CA LYS A 200 4.13 -3.35 22.97
C LYS A 200 4.48 -2.09 22.19
N ARG A 201 5.27 -2.25 21.12
CA ARG A 201 5.64 -1.20 20.18
C ARG A 201 5.70 -1.76 18.77
N PHE A 202 5.30 -0.96 17.80
CA PHE A 202 5.49 -1.23 16.39
C PHE A 202 6.59 -0.33 15.83
N ILE A 203 7.74 -0.91 15.49
CA ILE A 203 8.92 -0.21 14.98
C ILE A 203 8.99 -0.44 13.48
N SER A 204 8.77 0.59 12.65
CA SER A 204 8.59 0.37 11.23
C SER A 204 8.84 1.62 10.37
N ASN A 205 9.25 1.38 9.11
CA ASN A 205 9.21 2.36 8.02
C ASN A 205 8.17 2.00 6.95
N SER A 206 7.30 1.03 7.22
CA SER A 206 6.20 0.67 6.33
C SER A 206 5.10 1.75 6.36
N SER A 207 4.37 1.89 5.25
CA SER A 207 3.17 2.73 5.21
C SER A 207 2.07 2.29 6.19
N CYS A 208 2.16 1.07 6.70
CA CYS A 208 1.29 0.54 7.75
C CYS A 208 1.25 1.43 9.01
N VAL A 209 2.32 2.18 9.31
CA VAL A 209 2.36 3.14 10.43
C VAL A 209 1.34 4.28 10.28
N PHE A 210 0.83 4.52 9.05
CA PHE A 210 -0.17 5.55 8.75
C PHE A 210 -1.56 4.96 8.46
N TYR A 211 -1.62 3.76 7.85
CA TYR A 211 -2.88 3.25 7.30
C TYR A 211 -3.57 2.20 8.17
N GLU A 212 -2.84 1.42 8.96
CA GLU A 212 -3.43 0.36 9.77
C GLU A 212 -3.11 0.51 11.26
N ALA A 213 -1.85 0.82 11.59
CA ALA A 213 -1.41 0.89 12.97
C ALA A 213 -2.20 1.89 13.83
N PRO A 214 -2.59 3.10 13.35
CA PRO A 214 -3.36 4.04 14.14
C PRO A 214 -4.77 3.56 14.55
N PHE A 215 -5.28 2.52 13.89
CA PHE A 215 -6.58 1.91 14.23
C PHE A 215 -6.46 0.72 15.20
N LEU A 216 -5.24 0.29 15.49
CA LEU A 216 -4.96 -0.89 16.33
C LEU A 216 -4.09 -0.57 17.55
N LEU A 217 -3.37 0.54 17.53
CA LEU A 217 -2.38 0.95 18.51
C LEU A 217 -2.58 2.41 18.94
N GLU A 218 -2.15 2.72 20.17
CA GLU A 218 -2.01 4.10 20.60
C GLU A 218 -0.80 4.77 19.94
N PRO A 219 -0.82 6.09 19.72
CA PRO A 219 0.27 6.80 19.02
C PRO A 219 1.67 6.55 19.60
N GLU A 220 1.78 6.42 20.92
CA GLU A 220 3.03 6.20 21.64
C GLU A 220 3.64 4.81 21.40
N GLN A 221 2.85 3.88 20.91
CA GLN A 221 3.31 2.53 20.56
C GLN A 221 3.90 2.47 19.14
N ILE A 222 3.67 3.49 18.31
CA ILE A 222 4.12 3.53 16.91
C ILE A 222 5.44 4.26 16.82
N VAL A 223 6.51 3.54 16.45
CA VAL A 223 7.87 4.08 16.30
C VAL A 223 8.25 4.05 14.82
N GLN A 224 8.28 5.23 14.22
CA GLN A 224 8.68 5.37 12.83
C GLN A 224 10.19 5.42 12.68
N ILE A 225 10.73 4.72 11.68
CA ILE A 225 12.17 4.66 11.36
C ILE A 225 12.42 5.27 9.98
N GLY A 226 13.54 6.00 9.88
CA GLY A 226 14.02 6.58 8.63
C GLY A 226 13.08 7.62 8.02
N GLU A 227 13.41 8.05 6.81
CA GLU A 227 12.73 9.15 6.12
C GLU A 227 11.73 8.69 5.05
N ARG A 228 11.54 7.36 4.89
CA ARG A 228 10.67 6.81 3.83
C ARG A 228 9.25 7.38 3.83
N ASN A 229 8.75 7.76 4.99
CA ASN A 229 7.41 8.29 5.18
C ASN A 229 7.40 9.78 5.56
N GLU A 230 8.51 10.50 5.46
CA GLU A 230 8.65 11.87 5.95
C GLU A 230 7.65 12.85 5.32
N SER A 231 7.26 12.62 4.07
CA SER A 231 6.24 13.43 3.39
C SER A 231 4.80 13.04 3.69
N ARG A 232 4.59 11.95 4.43
CA ARG A 232 3.26 11.55 4.87
C ARG A 232 2.88 12.32 6.12
N GLU A 233 1.91 13.19 6.00
CA GLU A 233 1.36 13.89 7.14
C GLU A 233 0.46 12.96 7.96
N SER A 234 0.47 13.14 9.29
CA SER A 234 -0.38 12.38 10.21
C SER A 234 -1.89 12.54 9.95
N GLY A 235 -2.31 13.48 9.12
CA GLY A 235 -3.69 13.64 8.67
C GLY A 235 -4.06 12.84 7.42
N ASP A 236 -3.12 12.09 6.83
CA ASP A 236 -3.48 11.13 5.77
C ASP A 236 -4.24 9.92 6.35
N ALA A 237 -4.23 9.77 7.68
CA ALA A 237 -5.05 8.81 8.42
C ALA A 237 -6.47 9.31 8.74
N ASP A 238 -6.84 10.55 8.41
CA ASP A 238 -8.22 11.05 8.49
C ASP A 238 -9.10 10.34 7.45
N MET A 239 -9.46 9.11 7.77
CA MET A 239 -10.22 8.26 6.87
C MET A 239 -11.57 7.92 7.46
N GLU A 240 -12.43 8.93 7.49
CA GLU A 240 -13.84 8.79 7.82
C GLU A 240 -14.66 8.09 6.72
N ILE A 241 -14.02 7.71 5.60
CA ILE A 241 -14.74 7.10 4.48
C ILE A 241 -14.80 5.59 4.67
N GLU A 242 -15.91 5.14 5.23
CA GLU A 242 -16.23 3.72 5.38
C GLU A 242 -16.55 3.05 4.03
N ASN A 243 -16.41 1.71 3.99
CA ASN A 243 -16.77 0.87 2.84
C ASN A 243 -16.03 1.25 1.54
N ALA A 244 -14.74 1.50 1.63
CA ALA A 244 -13.93 1.92 0.49
C ALA A 244 -14.01 0.94 -0.72
N SER A 245 -14.07 -0.36 -0.49
CA SER A 245 -14.26 -1.36 -1.54
C SER A 245 -15.59 -1.22 -2.27
N GLU A 246 -16.66 -0.81 -1.56
CA GLU A 246 -17.96 -0.53 -2.17
C GLU A 246 -17.91 0.74 -3.01
N ASN A 247 -17.22 1.78 -2.51
CA ASN A 247 -17.03 3.02 -3.24
C ASN A 247 -16.22 2.81 -4.53
N VAL A 248 -15.20 1.95 -4.50
CA VAL A 248 -14.46 1.54 -5.72
C VAL A 248 -15.40 0.87 -6.72
N LYS A 249 -16.22 -0.08 -6.27
CA LYS A 249 -17.19 -0.76 -7.13
C LYS A 249 -18.15 0.24 -7.78
N GLN A 250 -18.74 1.14 -7.01
CA GLN A 250 -19.65 2.17 -7.52
C GLN A 250 -18.98 3.11 -8.53
N ALA A 251 -17.73 3.50 -8.30
CA ALA A 251 -16.98 4.33 -9.24
C ALA A 251 -16.75 3.60 -10.58
N LEU A 252 -16.43 2.30 -10.53
CA LEU A 252 -16.25 1.48 -11.72
C LEU A 252 -17.57 1.24 -12.46
N ASP A 253 -18.67 1.01 -11.75
CA ASP A 253 -20.00 0.84 -12.35
C ASP A 253 -20.43 2.11 -13.09
N LYS A 254 -20.27 3.29 -12.48
CA LYS A 254 -20.52 4.61 -13.13
C LYS A 254 -19.63 4.82 -14.36
N LEU A 255 -18.35 4.40 -14.30
CA LEU A 255 -17.44 4.50 -15.45
C LEU A 255 -17.93 3.64 -16.63
N ALA A 256 -18.52 2.50 -16.36
CA ALA A 256 -19.08 1.62 -17.39
C ALA A 256 -20.35 2.20 -18.05
N GLU A 257 -21.20 2.88 -17.26
CA GLU A 257 -22.45 3.52 -17.75
C GLU A 257 -22.20 4.73 -18.64
N THR A 258 -21.09 5.45 -18.45
CA THR A 258 -20.76 6.65 -19.27
C THR A 258 -20.25 6.32 -20.68
N LYS A 259 -20.33 5.07 -21.13
CA LYS A 259 -19.84 4.59 -22.45
C LYS A 259 -20.90 4.47 -23.54
N ASP A 260 -22.13 4.69 -23.22
CA ASP A 260 -23.22 4.79 -24.21
C ASP A 260 -23.44 6.26 -24.58
#